data_812d2bec4ef3282c1fa84de58a58f282
#
_entry.id   812d2bec4ef3282c1fa84de58a58f282
#
_cell.length_a   1.000
_cell.length_b   1.000
_cell.length_c   1.000
_cell.angle_alpha   90.00
_cell.angle_beta   90.00
_cell.angle_gamma   90.00
#
_symmetry.space_group_name_H-M   'P 1'
#
loop_
_entity.id
_entity.type
_entity.pdbx_description
1 polymer ?
#
loop_
_entity_poly.entity_id
_entity_poly.type
_entity_poly.pdbx_seq_one_letter_code
_entity_poly.pdbx_strand_id
1 'polypeptide(L)'
;GHWGKPFIIFPSSRGRYFDYEGMGMIEAIAGFINAGKIKLFCVDSVDEASWYNYAVSAADRNARHEAYDRYIVEEVIPFVRHHCQSPQERVMANGCSMGAYHAVNFFLKHPDVFEGTIALSGLYRLDRPEFQLSAAELPGVYFNSPLSYLAGIDDPWYLDLYRRSKIIVCVGQGAWEDEAIEDTRRLDSLFREKSIPAWIDYWGHDVN
;
A
#
# COMPACT_ATOMS: atom_id res chain seq x y z
N GLY A 1 -13.39 12.43 -8.77
CA GLY A 1 -14.66 11.91 -9.35
C GLY A 1 -15.83 12.06 -8.40
N HIS A 2 -17.06 12.04 -8.94
CA HIS A 2 -18.26 12.15 -8.12
C HIS A 2 -18.83 10.77 -7.75
N TRP A 3 -18.61 9.79 -8.59
CA TRP A 3 -19.15 8.43 -8.46
C TRP A 3 -18.07 7.39 -8.70
N GLY A 4 -18.37 6.14 -8.43
CA GLY A 4 -17.54 5.00 -8.69
C GLY A 4 -16.85 4.43 -7.46
N LYS A 5 -16.08 3.36 -7.66
CA LYS A 5 -15.33 2.68 -6.60
C LYS A 5 -14.34 3.64 -5.94
N PRO A 6 -14.39 3.83 -4.62
CA PRO A 6 -13.43 4.69 -3.93
C PRO A 6 -12.05 4.05 -3.82
N PHE A 7 -11.04 4.85 -4.07
CA PHE A 7 -9.63 4.53 -3.91
C PHE A 7 -8.99 5.47 -2.90
N ILE A 8 -8.26 4.92 -1.94
CA ILE A 8 -7.29 5.68 -1.13
C ILE A 8 -5.97 5.65 -1.88
N ILE A 9 -5.43 6.83 -2.16
CA ILE A 9 -4.15 7.00 -2.86
C ILE A 9 -3.08 7.42 -1.86
N PHE A 10 -2.11 6.55 -1.65
CA PHE A 10 -0.94 6.84 -0.84
C PHE A 10 0.16 7.42 -1.72
N PRO A 11 0.76 8.56 -1.34
CA PRO A 11 1.84 9.17 -2.12
C PRO A 11 3.13 8.36 -2.06
N SER A 12 4.07 8.64 -2.95
CA SER A 12 5.42 8.10 -2.90
C SER A 12 6.19 8.62 -1.69
N SER A 13 7.45 8.21 -1.52
CA SER A 13 8.29 8.56 -0.36
C SER A 13 8.25 10.05 -0.05
N ARG A 14 7.90 10.40 1.20
CA ARG A 14 7.79 11.79 1.71
C ARG A 14 6.84 12.67 0.91
N GLY A 15 5.97 12.04 0.10
CA GLY A 15 5.07 12.72 -0.81
C GLY A 15 3.86 13.33 -0.10
N ARG A 16 3.13 14.14 -0.88
CA ARG A 16 1.94 14.84 -0.46
C ARG A 16 0.73 14.39 -1.27
N TYR A 17 -0.46 14.66 -0.78
CA TYR A 17 -1.73 14.28 -1.40
C TYR A 17 -1.86 14.73 -2.87
N PHE A 18 -1.14 15.75 -3.32
CA PHE A 18 -1.20 16.27 -4.68
C PHE A 18 -0.17 15.65 -5.64
N ASP A 19 0.77 14.82 -5.16
CA ASP A 19 1.85 14.26 -6.00
C ASP A 19 1.30 13.33 -7.08
N TYR A 20 0.24 12.59 -6.77
CA TYR A 20 -0.41 11.71 -7.75
C TYR A 20 -0.94 12.48 -8.97
N GLU A 21 -1.46 13.69 -8.75
CA GLU A 21 -1.85 14.62 -9.81
C GLU A 21 -0.62 15.21 -10.49
N GLY A 22 0.35 15.70 -9.71
CA GLY A 22 1.58 16.31 -10.23
C GLY A 22 2.41 15.39 -11.13
N MET A 23 2.32 14.06 -10.92
CA MET A 23 2.96 13.04 -11.76
C MET A 23 2.09 12.57 -12.94
N GLY A 24 0.98 13.24 -13.24
CA GLY A 24 0.12 12.95 -14.40
C GLY A 24 -0.80 11.75 -14.23
N MET A 25 -0.83 11.10 -13.06
CA MET A 25 -1.65 9.90 -12.85
C MET A 25 -3.16 10.19 -12.92
N ILE A 26 -3.59 11.36 -12.43
CA ILE A 26 -5.02 11.77 -12.54
C ILE A 26 -5.41 11.91 -14.01
N GLU A 27 -4.56 12.51 -14.85
CA GLU A 27 -4.78 12.65 -16.29
C GLU A 27 -4.83 11.28 -16.98
N ALA A 28 -3.87 10.41 -16.67
CA ALA A 28 -3.80 9.07 -17.26
C ALA A 28 -5.07 8.23 -17.01
N ILE A 29 -5.73 8.40 -15.85
CA ILE A 29 -6.94 7.67 -15.49
C ILE A 29 -8.21 8.52 -15.59
N ALA A 30 -8.14 9.72 -16.16
CA ALA A 30 -9.28 10.64 -16.27
C ALA A 30 -10.49 10.01 -16.96
N GLY A 31 -10.29 9.13 -17.93
CA GLY A 31 -11.37 8.39 -18.59
C GLY A 31 -12.21 7.56 -17.63
N PHE A 32 -11.59 6.91 -16.64
CA PHE A 32 -12.32 6.15 -15.61
C PHE A 32 -13.02 7.05 -14.60
N ILE A 33 -12.36 8.16 -14.22
CA ILE A 33 -12.93 9.16 -13.29
C ILE A 33 -14.15 9.81 -13.92
N ASN A 34 -14.04 10.27 -15.16
CA ASN A 34 -15.13 10.96 -15.87
C ASN A 34 -16.29 10.03 -16.21
N ALA A 35 -16.01 8.74 -16.45
CA ALA A 35 -17.03 7.73 -16.63
C ALA A 35 -17.70 7.30 -15.31
N GLY A 36 -17.33 7.87 -14.18
CA GLY A 36 -17.88 7.52 -12.87
C GLY A 36 -17.56 6.10 -12.40
N LYS A 37 -16.48 5.50 -12.91
CA LYS A 37 -16.05 4.15 -12.52
C LYS A 37 -15.22 4.14 -11.24
N ILE A 38 -14.45 5.19 -11.02
CA ILE A 38 -13.57 5.34 -9.86
C ILE A 38 -13.67 6.75 -9.25
N LYS A 39 -13.43 6.83 -7.96
CA LYS A 39 -13.33 8.05 -7.19
C LYS A 39 -12.08 7.99 -6.32
N LEU A 40 -11.25 9.02 -6.36
CA LEU A 40 -9.96 9.04 -5.68
C LEU A 40 -10.00 9.95 -4.44
N PHE A 41 -9.37 9.48 -3.38
CA PHE A 41 -9.11 10.18 -2.14
C PHE A 41 -7.61 10.12 -1.88
N CYS A 42 -6.91 11.18 -2.21
CA CYS A 42 -5.47 11.27 -2.03
C CYS A 42 -5.17 11.76 -0.61
N VAL A 43 -4.36 11.03 0.13
CA VAL A 43 -3.96 11.34 1.50
C VAL A 43 -2.52 11.82 1.56
N ASP A 44 -2.16 12.55 2.61
CA ASP A 44 -0.78 12.88 2.90
C ASP A 44 -0.03 11.67 3.47
N SER A 45 1.30 11.66 3.31
CA SER A 45 2.20 10.71 3.95
C SER A 45 2.59 11.18 5.36
N VAL A 46 2.97 10.22 6.20
CA VAL A 46 3.57 10.45 7.51
C VAL A 46 5.05 10.01 7.55
N ASP A 47 5.60 9.67 6.41
CA ASP A 47 6.91 9.02 6.30
C ASP A 47 8.05 9.81 6.95
N GLU A 48 8.09 11.14 6.78
CA GLU A 48 9.09 11.99 7.42
C GLU A 48 9.01 12.00 8.94
N ALA A 49 7.83 11.80 9.50
CA ALA A 49 7.64 11.73 10.94
C ALA A 49 7.75 10.28 11.46
N SER A 50 7.66 9.27 10.60
CA SER A 50 7.74 7.84 10.92
C SER A 50 9.01 7.20 10.35
N TRP A 51 8.91 6.40 9.29
CA TRP A 51 10.00 5.54 8.79
C TRP A 51 11.28 6.27 8.43
N TYR A 52 11.21 7.51 7.96
CA TYR A 52 12.38 8.33 7.61
C TYR A 52 12.79 9.32 8.70
N ASN A 53 12.22 9.24 9.91
CA ASN A 53 12.67 10.04 11.04
C ASN A 53 13.80 9.32 11.79
N TYR A 54 15.02 9.43 11.30
CA TYR A 54 16.18 8.80 11.90
C TYR A 54 16.66 9.48 13.21
N ALA A 55 16.04 10.61 13.60
CA ALA A 55 16.36 11.30 14.85
C ALA A 55 15.67 10.69 16.08
N VAL A 56 14.74 9.77 15.88
CA VAL A 56 13.99 9.11 16.96
C VAL A 56 14.17 7.58 16.88
N SER A 57 13.82 6.89 17.97
CA SER A 57 13.94 5.43 18.04
C SER A 57 13.04 4.72 17.01
N ALA A 58 13.38 3.48 16.67
CA ALA A 58 12.53 2.63 15.84
C ALA A 58 11.14 2.44 16.46
N ALA A 59 11.04 2.35 17.79
CA ALA A 59 9.78 2.25 18.49
C ALA A 59 8.91 3.50 18.32
N ASP A 60 9.50 4.69 18.36
CA ASP A 60 8.78 5.95 18.14
C ASP A 60 8.34 6.07 16.67
N ARG A 61 9.19 5.66 15.71
CA ARG A 61 8.84 5.62 14.29
C ARG A 61 7.65 4.69 14.05
N ASN A 62 7.69 3.50 14.64
CA ASN A 62 6.59 2.55 14.57
C ASN A 62 5.30 3.10 15.21
N ALA A 63 5.39 3.71 16.38
CA ALA A 63 4.23 4.30 17.05
C ALA A 63 3.56 5.40 16.22
N ARG A 64 4.33 6.19 15.48
CA ARG A 64 3.81 7.21 14.55
C ARG A 64 3.14 6.58 13.34
N HIS A 65 3.71 5.49 12.81
CA HIS A 65 3.07 4.74 11.71
C HIS A 65 1.77 4.08 12.17
N GLU A 66 1.73 3.50 13.38
CA GLU A 66 0.50 2.96 13.96
C GLU A 66 -0.56 4.06 14.22
N ALA A 67 -0.15 5.27 14.57
CA ALA A 67 -1.08 6.39 14.66
C ALA A 67 -1.64 6.79 13.29
N TYR A 68 -0.83 6.71 12.25
CA TYR A 68 -1.28 6.93 10.86
C TYR A 68 -2.24 5.83 10.40
N ASP A 69 -1.95 4.58 10.76
CA ASP A 69 -2.84 3.44 10.49
C ASP A 69 -4.25 3.71 11.08
N ARG A 70 -4.30 4.06 12.36
CA ARG A 70 -5.57 4.42 13.02
C ARG A 70 -6.26 5.61 12.35
N TYR A 71 -5.53 6.67 12.01
CA TYR A 71 -6.08 7.83 11.30
C TYR A 71 -6.75 7.43 9.97
N ILE A 72 -6.09 6.59 9.17
CA ILE A 72 -6.68 6.12 7.92
C ILE A 72 -7.95 5.31 8.19
N VAL A 73 -7.90 4.35 9.11
CA VAL A 73 -9.02 3.42 9.35
C VAL A 73 -10.18 4.08 10.11
N GLU A 74 -9.87 4.91 11.11
CA GLU A 74 -10.87 5.45 12.04
C GLU A 74 -11.41 6.84 11.64
N GLU A 75 -10.69 7.58 10.76
CA GLU A 75 -11.10 8.91 10.32
C GLU A 75 -11.31 9.00 8.80
N VAL A 76 -10.31 8.62 7.99
CA VAL A 76 -10.39 8.74 6.54
C VAL A 76 -11.44 7.79 5.95
N ILE A 77 -11.45 6.53 6.35
CA ILE A 77 -12.44 5.56 5.86
C ILE A 77 -13.87 5.94 6.19
N PRO A 78 -14.24 6.33 7.43
CA PRO A 78 -15.55 6.87 7.73
C PRO A 78 -15.93 8.10 6.88
N PHE A 79 -15.00 9.02 6.67
CA PHE A 79 -15.21 10.16 5.77
C PHE A 79 -15.53 9.72 4.34
N VAL A 80 -14.75 8.76 3.79
CA VAL A 80 -14.96 8.21 2.44
C VAL A 80 -16.35 7.55 2.34
N ARG A 81 -16.70 6.74 3.32
CA ARG A 81 -18.01 6.05 3.40
C ARG A 81 -19.17 7.05 3.46
N HIS A 82 -19.02 8.10 4.25
CA HIS A 82 -19.99 9.19 4.33
C HIS A 82 -20.12 9.93 2.98
N HIS A 83 -18.98 10.31 2.38
CA HIS A 83 -18.94 10.99 1.09
C HIS A 83 -19.50 10.13 -0.05
N CYS A 84 -19.32 8.82 0.01
CA CYS A 84 -19.90 7.88 -0.97
C CYS A 84 -21.35 7.50 -0.66
N GLN A 85 -21.91 7.94 0.46
CA GLN A 85 -23.24 7.56 0.95
C GLN A 85 -23.42 6.03 1.04
N SER A 86 -22.35 5.33 1.39
CA SER A 86 -22.28 3.87 1.48
C SER A 86 -21.53 3.43 2.74
N PRO A 87 -22.24 3.22 3.88
CA PRO A 87 -21.62 2.92 5.17
C PRO A 87 -20.78 1.63 5.20
N GLN A 88 -21.06 0.70 4.28
CA GLN A 88 -20.38 -0.58 4.18
C GLN A 88 -19.38 -0.63 3.01
N GLU A 89 -19.12 0.51 2.36
CA GLU A 89 -18.20 0.55 1.22
C GLU A 89 -16.80 0.11 1.65
N ARG A 90 -16.29 -0.88 0.94
CA ARG A 90 -14.87 -1.25 1.01
C ARG A 90 -14.12 -0.49 -0.07
N VAL A 91 -12.92 -0.03 0.26
CA VAL A 91 -12.12 0.82 -0.64
C VAL A 91 -11.00 0.02 -1.30
N MET A 92 -10.47 0.55 -2.40
CA MET A 92 -9.22 0.08 -2.97
C MET A 92 -8.06 0.91 -2.42
N ALA A 93 -6.93 0.28 -2.14
CA ALA A 93 -5.68 0.96 -1.83
C ALA A 93 -4.81 1.07 -3.10
N ASN A 94 -4.18 2.22 -3.34
CA ASN A 94 -3.25 2.37 -4.44
C ASN A 94 -2.09 3.29 -4.06
N GLY A 95 -0.93 3.04 -4.65
CA GLY A 95 0.25 3.88 -4.51
C GLY A 95 1.44 3.37 -5.32
N CYS A 96 2.46 4.22 -5.40
CA CYS A 96 3.73 3.92 -6.06
C CYS A 96 4.88 4.01 -5.06
N SER A 97 5.90 3.15 -5.17
CA SER A 97 7.07 3.13 -4.29
C SER A 97 6.67 2.98 -2.81
N MET A 98 6.99 3.91 -1.94
CA MET A 98 6.53 3.92 -0.54
C MET A 98 5.00 3.92 -0.43
N GLY A 99 4.31 4.55 -1.37
CA GLY A 99 2.84 4.48 -1.45
C GLY A 99 2.33 3.06 -1.75
N ALA A 100 3.07 2.27 -2.52
CA ALA A 100 2.74 0.87 -2.76
C ALA A 100 2.96 0.00 -1.50
N TYR A 101 4.02 0.30 -0.73
CA TYR A 101 4.20 -0.30 0.59
C TYR A 101 2.98 -0.03 1.48
N HIS A 102 2.56 1.24 1.60
CA HIS A 102 1.37 1.57 2.37
C HIS A 102 0.13 0.85 1.84
N ALA A 103 -0.10 0.88 0.54
CA ALA A 103 -1.28 0.24 -0.07
C ALA A 103 -1.35 -1.26 0.23
N VAL A 104 -0.23 -1.99 0.15
CA VAL A 104 -0.17 -3.43 0.48
C VAL A 104 -0.30 -3.64 1.98
N ASN A 105 0.41 -2.84 2.81
CA ASN A 105 0.38 -2.99 4.26
C ASN A 105 -1.03 -2.75 4.84
N PHE A 106 -1.70 -1.67 4.43
CA PHE A 106 -3.07 -1.38 4.85
C PHE A 106 -4.07 -2.44 4.38
N PHE A 107 -3.96 -2.89 3.13
CA PHE A 107 -4.80 -3.96 2.62
C PHE A 107 -4.64 -5.26 3.42
N LEU A 108 -3.41 -5.68 3.69
CA LEU A 108 -3.15 -6.92 4.41
C LEU A 108 -3.52 -6.85 5.90
N LYS A 109 -3.39 -5.68 6.53
CA LYS A 109 -3.80 -5.49 7.94
C LYS A 109 -5.32 -5.38 8.10
N HIS A 110 -6.00 -4.76 7.14
CA HIS A 110 -7.42 -4.42 7.21
C HIS A 110 -8.22 -4.93 5.99
N PRO A 111 -8.22 -6.25 5.71
CA PRO A 111 -8.87 -6.79 4.51
C PRO A 111 -10.41 -6.71 4.55
N ASP A 112 -10.99 -6.40 5.69
CA ASP A 112 -12.41 -6.09 5.87
C ASP A 112 -12.76 -4.65 5.47
N VAL A 113 -11.78 -3.75 5.48
CA VAL A 113 -11.90 -2.35 5.08
C VAL A 113 -11.49 -2.15 3.62
N PHE A 114 -10.39 -2.77 3.21
CA PHE A 114 -9.87 -2.69 1.86
C PHE A 114 -10.30 -3.89 1.01
N GLU A 115 -10.98 -3.64 -0.10
CA GLU A 115 -11.39 -4.69 -1.06
C GLU A 115 -10.21 -5.24 -1.87
N GLY A 116 -9.12 -4.49 -1.91
CA GLY A 116 -7.93 -4.89 -2.64
C GLY A 116 -6.90 -3.77 -2.72
N THR A 117 -5.84 -4.05 -3.47
CA THR A 117 -4.73 -3.13 -3.66
C THR A 117 -4.24 -3.13 -5.11
N ILE A 118 -3.80 -1.95 -5.57
CA ILE A 118 -3.01 -1.79 -6.80
C ILE A 118 -1.69 -1.13 -6.39
N ALA A 119 -0.63 -1.90 -6.37
CA ALA A 119 0.68 -1.48 -5.88
C ALA A 119 1.68 -1.40 -7.04
N LEU A 120 2.37 -0.27 -7.15
CA LEU A 120 3.28 0.02 -8.26
C LEU A 120 4.71 0.19 -7.72
N SER A 121 5.64 -0.66 -8.13
CA SER A 121 7.08 -0.61 -7.80
C SER A 121 7.34 -0.41 -6.30
N GLY A 122 6.72 -1.24 -5.46
CA GLY A 122 6.80 -1.13 -4.00
C GLY A 122 7.93 -1.92 -3.38
N LEU A 123 8.37 -1.47 -2.20
CA LEU A 123 9.20 -2.24 -1.27
C LEU A 123 8.31 -2.75 -0.14
N TYR A 124 8.39 -4.05 0.20
CA TYR A 124 7.42 -4.66 1.09
C TYR A 124 8.04 -5.22 2.38
N ARG A 125 9.25 -4.76 2.74
CA ARG A 125 9.93 -5.11 3.99
C ARG A 125 10.70 -3.93 4.57
N LEU A 126 10.82 -3.88 5.90
CA LEU A 126 11.45 -2.78 6.63
C LEU A 126 12.91 -3.05 7.04
N ASP A 127 13.47 -4.20 6.71
CA ASP A 127 14.87 -4.55 6.94
C ASP A 127 15.82 -4.03 5.84
N ARG A 128 15.34 -3.17 4.96
CA ARG A 128 16.12 -2.49 3.94
C ARG A 128 17.00 -1.40 4.54
N PRO A 129 18.19 -1.13 3.95
CA PRO A 129 19.13 -0.13 4.47
C PRO A 129 18.57 1.27 4.63
N GLU A 130 17.64 1.68 3.76
CA GLU A 130 17.01 3.00 3.83
C GLU A 130 16.19 3.23 5.11
N PHE A 131 15.69 2.18 5.76
CA PHE A 131 14.95 2.32 7.01
C PHE A 131 15.85 2.36 8.24
N GLN A 132 17.14 2.05 8.09
CA GLN A 132 18.15 2.10 9.14
C GLN A 132 17.70 1.40 10.44
N LEU A 133 17.09 0.22 10.30
CA LEU A 133 16.66 -0.61 11.43
C LEU A 133 17.72 -1.70 11.69
N SER A 134 18.15 -1.82 12.92
CA SER A 134 19.02 -2.92 13.35
C SER A 134 18.24 -4.24 13.46
N ALA A 135 18.95 -5.37 13.43
CA ALA A 135 18.34 -6.68 13.64
C ALA A 135 17.57 -6.81 14.97
N ALA A 136 17.99 -6.06 16.00
CA ALA A 136 17.34 -6.03 17.30
C ALA A 136 15.99 -5.25 17.28
N GLU A 137 15.83 -4.33 16.35
CA GLU A 137 14.63 -3.48 16.22
C GLU A 137 13.56 -4.10 15.30
N LEU A 138 13.95 -4.97 14.36
CA LEU A 138 13.04 -5.59 13.40
C LEU A 138 11.84 -6.31 14.04
N PRO A 139 11.95 -7.03 15.17
CA PRO A 139 10.80 -7.63 15.83
C PRO A 139 9.72 -6.60 16.24
N GLY A 140 10.14 -5.39 16.62
CA GLY A 140 9.23 -4.31 17.03
C GLY A 140 8.40 -3.73 15.88
N VAL A 141 8.83 -3.93 14.63
CA VAL A 141 8.15 -3.44 13.42
C VAL A 141 7.57 -4.56 12.57
N TYR A 142 7.56 -5.78 13.09
CA TYR A 142 7.16 -6.99 12.37
C TYR A 142 5.80 -6.84 11.66
N PHE A 143 4.78 -6.32 12.35
CA PHE A 143 3.43 -6.15 11.82
C PHE A 143 3.26 -4.95 10.85
N ASN A 144 4.36 -4.25 10.54
CA ASN A 144 4.43 -3.24 9.50
C ASN A 144 5.42 -3.60 8.38
N SER A 145 5.90 -4.86 8.36
CA SER A 145 6.74 -5.40 7.31
C SER A 145 5.97 -6.50 6.55
N PRO A 146 5.24 -6.18 5.47
CA PRO A 146 4.35 -7.11 4.76
C PRO A 146 4.95 -8.48 4.48
N LEU A 147 6.17 -8.55 3.95
CA LEU A 147 6.83 -9.84 3.66
C LEU A 147 7.14 -10.64 4.91
N SER A 148 7.32 -9.98 6.07
CA SER A 148 7.60 -10.65 7.32
C SER A 148 6.34 -11.30 7.89
N TYR A 149 5.26 -10.53 8.10
CA TYR A 149 4.07 -11.04 8.77
C TYR A 149 3.18 -11.89 7.86
N LEU A 150 3.12 -11.59 6.55
CA LEU A 150 2.32 -12.40 5.61
C LEU A 150 2.79 -13.86 5.58
N ALA A 151 4.09 -14.10 5.72
CA ALA A 151 4.62 -15.46 5.80
C ALA A 151 4.00 -16.27 6.96
N GLY A 152 3.77 -15.63 8.10
CA GLY A 152 3.20 -16.24 9.31
C GLY A 152 1.68 -16.24 9.40
N ILE A 153 0.96 -15.58 8.49
CA ILE A 153 -0.51 -15.58 8.53
C ILE A 153 -1.05 -16.94 8.11
N ASP A 154 -1.78 -17.58 9.02
CA ASP A 154 -2.50 -18.84 8.80
C ASP A 154 -3.97 -18.78 9.23
N ASP A 155 -4.40 -17.66 9.81
CA ASP A 155 -5.78 -17.42 10.24
C ASP A 155 -6.73 -17.47 9.02
N PRO A 156 -7.73 -18.39 9.02
CA PRO A 156 -8.68 -18.53 7.92
C PRO A 156 -9.45 -17.25 7.60
N TRP A 157 -9.73 -16.40 8.60
CA TRP A 157 -10.47 -15.15 8.40
C TRP A 157 -9.71 -14.21 7.44
N TYR A 158 -8.40 -14.02 7.68
CA TYR A 158 -7.56 -13.21 6.78
C TYR A 158 -7.43 -13.85 5.41
N LEU A 159 -7.11 -15.15 5.36
CA LEU A 159 -6.89 -15.86 4.11
C LEU A 159 -8.15 -15.86 3.21
N ASP A 160 -9.33 -16.03 3.79
CA ASP A 160 -10.60 -16.00 3.06
C ASP A 160 -10.90 -14.59 2.50
N LEU A 161 -10.57 -13.53 3.22
CA LEU A 161 -10.71 -12.16 2.73
C LEU A 161 -9.72 -11.87 1.61
N TYR A 162 -8.44 -12.24 1.76
CA TYR A 162 -7.44 -12.06 0.70
C TYR A 162 -7.82 -12.81 -0.59
N ARG A 163 -8.31 -14.05 -0.48
CA ARG A 163 -8.72 -14.85 -1.65
C ARG A 163 -9.87 -14.26 -2.45
N ARG A 164 -10.68 -13.42 -1.82
CA ARG A 164 -11.81 -12.73 -2.47
C ARG A 164 -11.48 -11.31 -2.90
N SER A 165 -10.28 -10.85 -2.61
CA SER A 165 -9.84 -9.49 -2.86
C SER A 165 -9.24 -9.32 -4.26
N LYS A 166 -9.12 -8.06 -4.70
CA LYS A 166 -8.50 -7.68 -5.98
C LYS A 166 -7.07 -7.22 -5.72
N ILE A 167 -6.09 -8.05 -6.02
CA ILE A 167 -4.70 -7.77 -5.76
C ILE A 167 -3.98 -7.64 -7.10
N ILE A 168 -3.42 -6.47 -7.35
CA ILE A 168 -2.62 -6.15 -8.54
C ILE A 168 -1.31 -5.55 -8.05
N VAL A 169 -0.20 -6.15 -8.46
CA VAL A 169 1.15 -5.63 -8.16
C VAL A 169 1.91 -5.54 -9.46
N CYS A 170 2.33 -4.33 -9.81
CA CYS A 170 3.14 -4.07 -10.98
C CYS A 170 4.53 -3.60 -10.55
N VAL A 171 5.57 -4.05 -11.24
CA VAL A 171 6.94 -3.59 -11.05
C VAL A 171 7.62 -3.41 -12.39
N GLY A 172 8.34 -2.30 -12.56
CA GLY A 172 9.19 -2.07 -13.71
C GLY A 172 10.45 -2.95 -13.67
N GLN A 173 11.16 -3.01 -14.78
CA GLN A 173 12.46 -3.69 -14.89
C GLN A 173 13.55 -2.71 -15.37
N GLY A 174 13.36 -1.43 -15.09
CA GLY A 174 14.30 -0.35 -15.40
C GLY A 174 15.36 -0.13 -14.32
N ALA A 175 16.08 0.97 -14.46
CA ALA A 175 17.04 1.41 -13.45
C ALA A 175 16.32 1.63 -12.09
N TRP A 176 16.98 1.28 -10.98
CA TRP A 176 16.50 1.44 -9.60
C TRP A 176 15.36 0.48 -9.15
N GLU A 177 14.96 -0.48 -9.98
CA GLU A 177 13.86 -1.40 -9.69
C GLU A 177 14.30 -2.75 -9.07
N ASP A 178 15.59 -3.03 -8.98
CA ASP A 178 16.11 -4.34 -8.55
C ASP A 178 15.53 -4.79 -7.20
N GLU A 179 15.47 -3.90 -6.22
CA GLU A 179 14.94 -4.18 -4.89
C GLU A 179 13.42 -4.38 -4.93
N ALA A 180 12.70 -3.58 -5.71
CA ALA A 180 11.26 -3.72 -5.89
C ALA A 180 10.89 -5.01 -6.62
N ILE A 181 11.72 -5.44 -7.58
CA ILE A 181 11.58 -6.74 -8.27
C ILE A 181 11.79 -7.89 -7.29
N GLU A 182 12.82 -7.82 -6.44
CA GLU A 182 13.08 -8.85 -5.42
C GLU A 182 11.89 -8.98 -4.45
N ASP A 183 11.42 -7.86 -3.92
CA ASP A 183 10.29 -7.84 -2.98
C ASP A 183 9.00 -8.30 -3.66
N THR A 184 8.76 -7.91 -4.91
CA THR A 184 7.59 -8.36 -5.69
C THR A 184 7.63 -9.87 -5.94
N ARG A 185 8.78 -10.44 -6.27
CA ARG A 185 8.94 -11.90 -6.43
C ARG A 185 8.65 -12.64 -5.12
N ARG A 186 9.14 -12.11 -4.00
CA ARG A 186 8.88 -12.71 -2.69
C ARG A 186 7.40 -12.61 -2.32
N LEU A 187 6.75 -11.49 -2.59
CA LEU A 187 5.32 -11.29 -2.35
C LEU A 187 4.49 -12.26 -3.21
N ASP A 188 4.81 -12.41 -4.50
CA ASP A 188 4.18 -13.39 -5.41
C ASP A 188 4.30 -14.81 -4.88
N SER A 189 5.51 -15.21 -4.42
CA SER A 189 5.74 -16.53 -3.81
C SER A 189 4.82 -16.76 -2.61
N LEU A 190 4.73 -15.80 -1.69
CA LEU A 190 3.87 -15.89 -0.51
C LEU A 190 2.38 -15.97 -0.88
N PHE A 191 1.93 -15.20 -1.87
CA PHE A 191 0.54 -15.29 -2.34
C PHE A 191 0.24 -16.67 -2.93
N ARG A 192 1.14 -17.22 -3.74
CA ARG A 192 0.99 -18.59 -4.30
C ARG A 192 1.01 -19.66 -3.22
N GLU A 193 1.95 -19.61 -2.28
CA GLU A 193 2.05 -20.54 -1.15
C GLU A 193 0.75 -20.60 -0.34
N LYS A 194 0.08 -19.45 -0.16
CA LYS A 194 -1.18 -19.31 0.59
C LYS A 194 -2.45 -19.43 -0.27
N SER A 195 -2.29 -19.73 -1.57
CA SER A 195 -3.40 -19.80 -2.52
C SER A 195 -4.22 -18.50 -2.56
N ILE A 196 -3.55 -17.37 -2.52
CA ILE A 196 -4.15 -16.03 -2.65
C ILE A 196 -4.03 -15.60 -4.10
N PRO A 197 -5.14 -15.40 -4.85
CA PRO A 197 -5.09 -14.94 -6.23
C PRO A 197 -4.57 -13.51 -6.31
N ALA A 198 -3.52 -13.27 -7.09
CA ALA A 198 -2.99 -11.95 -7.36
C ALA A 198 -2.53 -11.86 -8.82
N TRP A 199 -2.71 -10.70 -9.42
CA TRP A 199 -2.12 -10.39 -10.71
C TRP A 199 -0.80 -9.66 -10.46
N ILE A 200 0.30 -10.34 -10.80
CA ILE A 200 1.65 -9.78 -10.70
C ILE A 200 2.14 -9.50 -12.12
N ASP A 201 2.51 -8.24 -12.38
CA ASP A 201 2.94 -7.77 -13.67
C ASP A 201 4.37 -7.21 -13.60
N TYR A 202 5.26 -7.74 -14.44
CA TYR A 202 6.64 -7.28 -14.61
C TYR A 202 6.72 -6.51 -15.93
N TRP A 203 6.67 -5.20 -15.86
CA TRP A 203 6.77 -4.35 -17.05
C TRP A 203 8.15 -4.46 -17.69
N GLY A 204 8.21 -4.28 -19.01
CA GLY A 204 9.45 -4.44 -19.77
C GLY A 204 10.58 -3.51 -19.33
N HIS A 205 11.75 -3.72 -19.93
CA HIS A 205 12.96 -2.96 -19.66
C HIS A 205 12.85 -1.55 -20.27
N ASP A 206 12.03 -0.69 -19.73
CA ASP A 206 12.02 0.71 -20.09
C ASP A 206 13.18 1.40 -19.38
N VAL A 207 14.18 1.77 -20.19
CA VAL A 207 15.44 2.39 -19.79
C VAL A 207 15.39 3.92 -19.82
N ASN A 208 14.25 4.53 -19.68
CA ASN A 208 14.13 5.99 -19.73
C ASN A 208 13.73 6.55 -18.39
#